data_8f4a53d6126243165da408f5750494ea
#
_entry.id   8f4a53d6126243165da408f5750494ea
#
_cell.length_a   1.000
_cell.length_b   1.000
_cell.length_c   1.000
_cell.angle_alpha   90.00
_cell.angle_beta   90.00
_cell.angle_gamma   90.00
#
_symmetry.space_group_name_H-M   'P 1'
#
loop_
_entity.id
_entity.type
_entity.pdbx_description
1 polymer ?
#
loop_
_entity_poly.entity_id
_entity_poly.type
_entity_poly.pdbx_seq_one_letter_code
_entity_poly.pdbx_strand_id
1 'polypeptide(L)'
;MLGFRDEEFLSEEFEPYGTVYKSSDNGAIGVKGTVMDAIREYGIEGTEIYACGPTPMLRAIQSYALEHGIEAQLSLEERMACGVGACLACVCKSKEIDDHSQVKNKRVCKDGPVFYAEEVEL
;
A
#
# COMPACT_ATOMS: atom_id res chain seq x y z
N MET A 1 1.01 1.81 -11.58
CA MET A 1 1.98 2.79 -11.06
C MET A 1 3.12 2.06 -10.37
N LEU A 2 4.35 2.34 -10.74
CA LEU A 2 5.55 1.75 -10.16
C LEU A 2 6.45 2.85 -9.60
N GLY A 3 6.85 2.70 -8.34
CA GLY A 3 7.80 3.60 -7.68
C GLY A 3 9.13 2.88 -7.43
N PHE A 4 10.22 3.54 -7.79
CA PHE A 4 11.57 3.02 -7.63
C PHE A 4 12.42 3.98 -6.80
N ARG A 5 13.48 3.46 -6.17
CA ARG A 5 14.48 4.31 -5.54
C ARG A 5 15.48 4.80 -6.58
N ASP A 6 16.18 3.90 -7.24
CA ASP A 6 17.26 4.18 -8.20
C ASP A 6 17.35 3.19 -9.36
N GLU A 7 16.89 1.97 -9.24
CA GLU A 7 16.92 0.95 -10.30
C GLU A 7 15.51 0.51 -10.72
N GLU A 8 15.32 0.44 -12.04
CA GLU A 8 14.08 -0.06 -12.63
C GLU A 8 14.12 -1.58 -12.80
N PHE A 9 13.02 -2.25 -12.46
CA PHE A 9 12.83 -3.69 -12.68
C PHE A 9 11.36 -4.03 -12.90
N LEU A 10 11.10 -5.10 -13.63
CA LEU A 10 9.77 -5.67 -13.92
C LEU A 10 8.78 -4.74 -14.67
N SER A 11 9.15 -3.51 -15.01
CA SER A 11 8.22 -2.56 -15.61
C SER A 11 7.73 -2.97 -16.99
N GLU A 12 8.57 -3.55 -17.83
CA GLU A 12 8.19 -4.04 -19.16
C GLU A 12 7.18 -5.19 -19.10
N GLU A 13 7.24 -5.99 -18.04
CA GLU A 13 6.36 -7.15 -17.84
C GLU A 13 4.91 -6.74 -17.53
N PHE A 14 4.70 -5.53 -17.04
CA PHE A 14 3.36 -4.98 -16.77
C PHE A 14 2.73 -4.28 -17.99
N GLU A 15 3.52 -3.88 -18.99
CA GLU A 15 3.03 -3.14 -20.15
C GLU A 15 1.88 -3.85 -20.91
N PRO A 16 1.89 -5.19 -21.09
CA PRO A 16 0.80 -5.88 -21.75
C PRO A 16 -0.54 -5.83 -21.00
N TYR A 17 -0.52 -5.52 -19.71
CA TYR A 17 -1.71 -5.55 -18.84
C TYR A 17 -2.33 -4.18 -18.57
N GLY A 18 -1.69 -3.11 -18.97
CA GLY A 18 -2.20 -1.76 -18.76
C GLY A 18 -1.17 -0.68 -19.00
N THR A 19 -1.55 0.56 -18.73
CA THR A 19 -0.65 1.70 -18.84
C THR A 19 0.28 1.74 -17.61
N VAL A 20 1.60 1.76 -17.85
CA VAL A 20 2.61 1.81 -16.80
C VAL A 20 3.09 3.25 -16.63
N TYR A 21 2.90 3.80 -15.43
CA TYR A 21 3.46 5.07 -14.99
C TYR A 21 4.56 4.81 -13.97
N LYS A 22 5.62 5.60 -14.00
CA LYS A 22 6.83 5.39 -13.20
C LYS A 22 7.20 6.64 -12.42
N SER A 23 7.74 6.44 -11.22
CA SER A 23 8.40 7.48 -10.43
C SER A 23 9.67 6.95 -9.79
N SER A 24 10.63 7.83 -9.54
CA SER A 24 11.86 7.49 -8.80
C SER A 24 12.33 8.66 -7.95
N ASP A 25 13.02 8.34 -6.85
CA ASP A 25 13.50 9.36 -5.90
C ASP A 25 14.47 10.36 -6.56
N ASN A 26 15.32 9.90 -7.46
CA ASN A 26 16.32 10.74 -8.16
C ASN A 26 15.80 11.36 -9.47
N GLY A 27 14.64 10.96 -9.97
CA GLY A 27 14.06 11.42 -11.23
C GLY A 27 14.70 10.81 -12.48
N ALA A 28 15.55 9.80 -12.36
CA ALA A 28 16.15 9.11 -13.50
C ALA A 28 15.14 8.23 -14.24
N ILE A 29 14.09 7.80 -13.57
CA ILE A 29 13.04 6.93 -14.10
C ILE A 29 11.68 7.61 -13.84
N GLY A 30 10.98 8.00 -14.91
CA GLY A 30 9.69 8.63 -14.81
C GLY A 30 9.69 9.98 -14.07
N VAL A 31 8.69 10.20 -13.23
CA VAL A 31 8.57 11.42 -12.41
C VAL A 31 9.53 11.38 -11.23
N LYS A 32 10.19 12.50 -10.95
CA LYS A 32 10.99 12.64 -9.74
C LYS A 32 10.09 12.77 -8.52
N GLY A 33 10.24 11.85 -7.57
CA GLY A 33 9.53 11.84 -6.32
C GLY A 33 8.80 10.53 -6.05
N THR A 34 7.73 10.62 -5.29
CA THR A 34 6.92 9.48 -4.86
C THR A 34 5.88 9.08 -5.91
N VAL A 35 5.22 7.95 -5.69
CA VAL A 35 4.06 7.54 -6.52
C VAL A 35 2.93 8.57 -6.47
N MET A 36 2.79 9.29 -5.36
CA MET A 36 1.79 10.37 -5.23
C MET A 36 2.12 11.57 -6.13
N ASP A 37 3.39 11.91 -6.27
CA ASP A 37 3.84 12.97 -7.19
C ASP A 37 3.54 12.59 -8.64
N ALA A 38 3.76 11.32 -9.00
CA ALA A 38 3.43 10.81 -10.32
C ALA A 38 1.91 10.79 -10.58
N ILE A 39 1.09 10.41 -9.61
CA ILE A 39 -0.38 10.45 -9.74
C ILE A 39 -0.85 11.88 -10.05
N ARG A 40 -0.30 12.88 -9.38
CA ARG A 40 -0.64 14.28 -9.59
C ARG A 40 -0.16 14.78 -10.95
N GLU A 41 1.08 14.48 -11.32
CA GLU A 41 1.69 14.97 -12.57
C GLU A 41 1.04 14.35 -13.81
N TYR A 42 0.75 13.06 -13.80
CA TYR A 42 0.06 12.39 -14.90
C TYR A 42 -1.46 12.57 -14.88
N GLY A 43 -2.02 13.16 -13.82
CA GLY A 43 -3.46 13.34 -13.67
C GLY A 43 -4.22 12.01 -13.67
N ILE A 44 -3.67 11.01 -12.98
CA ILE A 44 -4.25 9.66 -12.96
C ILE A 44 -5.51 9.67 -12.10
N GLU A 45 -6.62 9.23 -12.71
CA GLU A 45 -7.89 9.01 -12.05
C GLU A 45 -8.23 7.52 -12.06
N GLY A 46 -8.78 7.03 -10.96
CA GLY A 46 -9.19 5.64 -10.84
C GLY A 46 -10.38 5.50 -9.90
N THR A 47 -11.13 4.42 -10.06
CA THR A 47 -12.28 4.08 -9.22
C THR A 47 -11.90 3.18 -8.05
N GLU A 48 -10.81 2.47 -8.16
CA GLU A 48 -10.27 1.55 -7.16
C GLU A 48 -8.75 1.65 -7.11
N ILE A 49 -8.18 1.46 -5.93
CA ILE A 49 -6.73 1.46 -5.71
C ILE A 49 -6.31 0.14 -5.06
N TYR A 50 -5.32 -0.49 -5.65
CA TYR A 50 -4.62 -1.64 -5.06
C TYR A 50 -3.16 -1.24 -4.88
N ALA A 51 -2.67 -1.26 -3.64
CA ALA A 51 -1.32 -0.80 -3.35
C ALA A 51 -0.54 -1.76 -2.46
N CYS A 52 0.74 -1.91 -2.78
CA CYS A 52 1.72 -2.64 -1.99
C CYS A 52 3.01 -1.84 -1.94
N GLY A 53 3.64 -1.75 -0.79
CA GLY A 53 4.90 -1.04 -0.63
C GLY A 53 5.15 -0.58 0.81
N PRO A 54 6.14 0.30 1.01
CA PRO A 54 6.49 0.80 2.33
C PRO A 54 5.34 1.52 3.04
N THR A 55 5.24 1.38 4.35
CA THR A 55 4.18 1.99 5.16
C THR A 55 4.00 3.50 4.92
N PRO A 56 5.03 4.32 4.77
CA PRO A 56 4.84 5.75 4.44
C PRO A 56 4.12 5.99 3.12
N MET A 57 4.39 5.17 2.10
CA MET A 57 3.70 5.23 0.82
C MET A 57 2.23 4.80 0.95
N LEU A 58 1.98 3.69 1.65
CA LEU A 58 0.62 3.21 1.89
C LEU A 58 -0.21 4.21 2.70
N ARG A 59 0.40 4.90 3.67
CA ARG A 59 -0.25 5.97 4.43
C ARG A 59 -0.67 7.15 3.54
N ALA A 60 0.20 7.55 2.61
CA ALA A 60 -0.11 8.61 1.66
C ALA A 60 -1.25 8.21 0.71
N ILE A 61 -1.23 6.98 0.22
CA ILE A 61 -2.29 6.42 -0.62
C ILE A 61 -3.61 6.30 0.15
N GLN A 62 -3.56 5.85 1.40
CA GLN A 62 -4.74 5.78 2.28
C GLN A 62 -5.41 7.14 2.44
N SER A 63 -4.61 8.16 2.77
CA SER A 63 -5.12 9.53 2.92
C SER A 63 -5.75 10.04 1.63
N TYR A 64 -5.09 9.83 0.50
CA TYR A 64 -5.60 10.21 -0.82
C TYR A 64 -6.92 9.51 -1.14
N ALA A 65 -7.01 8.20 -0.93
CA ALA A 65 -8.20 7.42 -1.22
C ALA A 65 -9.40 7.86 -0.35
N LEU A 66 -9.18 8.05 0.95
CA LEU A 66 -10.23 8.51 1.87
C LEU A 66 -10.68 9.93 1.56
N GLU A 67 -9.77 10.83 1.20
CA GLU A 67 -10.09 12.21 0.82
C GLU A 67 -10.92 12.30 -0.46
N HIS A 68 -10.66 11.41 -1.43
CA HIS A 68 -11.35 11.39 -2.72
C HIS A 68 -12.53 10.40 -2.79
N GLY A 69 -12.82 9.69 -1.71
CA GLY A 69 -13.89 8.69 -1.65
C GLY A 69 -13.66 7.50 -2.59
N ILE A 70 -12.38 7.11 -2.79
CA ILE A 70 -11.98 5.98 -3.64
C ILE A 70 -11.78 4.76 -2.76
N GLU A 71 -12.32 3.61 -3.16
CA GLU A 71 -12.04 2.34 -2.48
C GLU A 71 -10.58 1.95 -2.68
N ALA A 72 -9.89 1.63 -1.59
CA ALA A 72 -8.49 1.22 -1.65
C ALA A 72 -8.24 -0.03 -0.81
N GLN A 73 -7.47 -0.95 -1.37
CA GLN A 73 -6.96 -2.13 -0.71
C GLN A 73 -5.44 -2.02 -0.60
N LEU A 74 -4.94 -2.17 0.62
CA LEU A 74 -3.54 -1.97 0.98
C LEU A 74 -2.93 -3.29 1.44
N SER A 75 -1.90 -3.76 0.76
CA SER A 75 -1.14 -4.93 1.17
C SER A 75 -0.03 -4.52 2.14
N LEU A 76 -0.17 -4.93 3.39
CA LEU A 76 0.77 -4.59 4.45
C LEU A 76 1.87 -5.66 4.57
N GLU A 77 3.07 -5.21 4.92
CA GLU A 77 4.20 -6.07 5.23
C GLU A 77 4.62 -5.85 6.69
N GLU A 78 4.72 -6.93 7.45
CA GLU A 78 5.20 -6.92 8.83
C GLU A 78 6.11 -8.12 9.10
N ARG A 79 6.97 -7.98 10.09
CA ARG A 79 7.80 -9.09 10.53
C ARG A 79 6.94 -10.16 11.18
N MET A 80 7.03 -11.37 10.66
CA MET A 80 6.24 -12.50 11.15
C MET A 80 7.13 -13.46 11.94
N ALA A 81 6.63 -13.91 13.11
CA ALA A 81 7.25 -14.97 13.88
C ALA A 81 6.51 -16.30 13.68
N CYS A 82 5.25 -16.41 14.11
CA CYS A 82 4.51 -17.67 14.01
C CYS A 82 3.84 -17.90 12.65
N GLY A 83 3.41 -16.85 11.95
CA GLY A 83 2.67 -16.95 10.69
C GLY A 83 1.24 -17.48 10.78
N VAL A 84 0.76 -17.81 11.99
CA VAL A 84 -0.57 -18.42 12.23
C VAL A 84 -1.49 -17.57 13.11
N GLY A 85 -1.07 -16.36 13.46
CA GLY A 85 -1.88 -15.41 14.22
C GLY A 85 -1.86 -15.60 15.74
N ALA A 86 -0.92 -16.36 16.28
CA ALA A 86 -0.86 -16.65 17.72
C ALA A 86 0.03 -15.67 18.52
N CYS A 87 1.17 -15.24 17.96
CA CYS A 87 2.21 -14.51 18.71
C CYS A 87 2.04 -12.99 18.74
N LEU A 88 1.16 -12.41 17.95
CA LEU A 88 0.92 -10.96 17.83
C LEU A 88 2.14 -10.13 17.37
N ALA A 89 3.15 -10.75 16.73
CA ALA A 89 4.33 -10.05 16.25
C ALA A 89 4.07 -9.16 15.02
N CYS A 90 3.14 -9.56 14.15
CA CYS A 90 2.82 -8.89 12.88
C CYS A 90 1.52 -8.06 12.95
N VAL A 91 1.23 -7.44 14.08
CA VAL A 91 -0.01 -6.66 14.23
C VAL A 91 0.10 -5.28 13.59
N CYS A 92 -0.98 -4.85 12.95
CA CYS A 92 -1.22 -3.48 12.56
C CYS A 92 -2.41 -2.90 13.34
N LYS A 93 -2.45 -1.58 13.49
CA LYS A 93 -3.58 -0.92 14.16
C LYS A 93 -4.83 -1.00 13.29
N SER A 94 -5.97 -1.25 13.92
CA SER A 94 -7.28 -1.28 13.25
C SER A 94 -8.29 -0.42 13.99
N LYS A 95 -9.40 -0.13 13.32
CA LYS A 95 -10.51 0.60 13.93
C LYS A 95 -11.37 -0.30 14.81
N GLU A 96 -11.44 -1.58 14.48
CA GLU A 96 -12.21 -2.60 15.21
C GLU A 96 -11.37 -3.33 16.25
N ILE A 97 -12.02 -3.81 17.31
CA ILE A 97 -11.38 -4.63 18.35
C ILE A 97 -11.24 -6.06 17.83
N ASP A 98 -10.02 -6.60 17.92
CA ASP A 98 -9.74 -7.99 17.56
C ASP A 98 -10.18 -8.95 18.69
N ASP A 99 -10.93 -9.97 18.34
CA ASP A 99 -11.45 -10.96 19.30
C ASP A 99 -10.38 -11.76 20.04
N HIS A 100 -9.21 -11.91 19.42
CA HIS A 100 -8.10 -12.66 20.02
C HIS A 100 -7.30 -11.81 21.02
N SER A 101 -6.89 -10.61 20.62
CA SER A 101 -6.06 -9.73 21.44
C SER A 101 -6.84 -8.77 22.34
N GLN A 102 -8.15 -8.61 22.10
CA GLN A 102 -9.05 -7.68 22.77
C GLN A 102 -8.62 -6.20 22.67
N VAL A 103 -7.84 -5.86 21.66
CA VAL A 103 -7.39 -4.51 21.34
C VAL A 103 -7.64 -4.18 19.87
N LYS A 104 -7.55 -2.91 19.52
CA LYS A 104 -7.73 -2.45 18.14
C LYS A 104 -6.51 -2.76 17.29
N ASN A 105 -6.35 -4.02 16.91
CA ASN A 105 -5.32 -4.46 15.96
C ASN A 105 -5.80 -5.62 15.10
N LYS A 106 -5.09 -5.85 13.99
CA LYS A 106 -5.25 -7.02 13.12
C LYS A 106 -3.89 -7.65 12.89
N ARG A 107 -3.90 -8.95 12.66
CA ARG A 107 -2.67 -9.74 12.41
C ARG A 107 -2.45 -9.86 10.92
N VAL A 108 -1.38 -9.31 10.41
CA VAL A 108 -1.09 -9.34 8.97
C VAL A 108 -1.00 -10.77 8.44
N CYS A 109 -0.45 -11.70 9.20
CA CYS A 109 -0.30 -13.10 8.80
C CYS A 109 -1.62 -13.90 8.72
N LYS A 110 -2.65 -13.51 9.47
CA LYS A 110 -3.92 -14.25 9.56
C LYS A 110 -5.11 -13.47 9.00
N ASP A 111 -5.24 -12.21 9.35
CA ASP A 111 -6.37 -11.36 9.00
C ASP A 111 -6.14 -10.61 7.67
N GLY A 112 -4.87 -10.50 7.24
CA GLY A 112 -4.43 -9.91 5.99
C GLY A 112 -3.75 -10.92 5.06
N PRO A 113 -2.77 -10.48 4.25
CA PRO A 113 -2.05 -9.19 4.33
C PRO A 113 -2.77 -7.98 3.74
N VAL A 114 -3.86 -8.16 3.02
CA VAL A 114 -4.59 -7.09 2.34
C VAL A 114 -5.76 -6.62 3.20
N PHE A 115 -5.85 -5.32 3.39
CA PHE A 115 -6.91 -4.66 4.16
C PHE A 115 -7.49 -3.50 3.37
N TYR A 116 -8.77 -3.21 3.57
CA TYR A 116 -9.34 -1.96 3.07
C TYR A 116 -8.74 -0.76 3.83
N ALA A 117 -8.55 0.35 3.13
CA ALA A 117 -7.99 1.57 3.71
C ALA A 117 -8.77 2.07 4.94
N GLU A 118 -10.06 1.75 5.01
CA GLU A 118 -10.95 2.12 6.11
C GLU A 118 -10.76 1.26 7.37
N GLU A 119 -10.21 0.04 7.24
CA GLU A 119 -10.08 -0.92 8.34
C GLU A 119 -8.87 -0.68 9.23
N VAL A 120 -7.81 -0.10 8.67
CA VAL A 120 -6.50 0.04 9.33
C VAL A 120 -6.11 1.49 9.56
N GLU A 121 -5.27 1.71 10.56
CA GLU A 121 -4.67 3.01 10.89
C GLU A 121 -3.17 2.93 10.62
N LEU A 122 -2.71 3.62 9.59
CA LEU A 122 -1.29 3.62 9.21
C LEU A 122 -0.51 4.83 9.68
#